data_7b1222f210b2ec5004e0371096bd788f
#
_entry.id   7b1222f210b2ec5004e0371096bd788f
#
_cell.length_a   1.000
_cell.length_b   1.000
_cell.length_c   1.000
_cell.angle_alpha   90.00
_cell.angle_beta   90.00
_cell.angle_gamma   90.00
#
_symmetry.space_group_name_H-M   'P 1'
#
loop_
_entity.id
_entity.type
_entity.pdbx_description
1 polymer ?
#
loop_
_entity_poly.entity_id
_entity_poly.type
_entity_poly.pdbx_seq_one_letter_code
_entity_poly.pdbx_strand_id
1 'polypeptide(L)'
;LCGSEKYPVRDPFFMMTRRSLNTFMNAMTSSDWTAYPFASQNDKDFNNLLDVYLDAVFFSRLHELDFAQEGHRIEFSEEGNPDSPLEYKGVVFNEMKGAMSSAVSQLWQGISSYLFPTTTYHYNSGGDPAEITDLSYEQLLNFYKTHYHPSNAIFMTFGDLDVTDFHNTLEEQALK
;
A
#
# COMPACT_ATOMS: atom_id res chain seq x y z
N LEU A 1 1.80 -4.59 -0.13
CA LEU A 1 1.49 -5.57 0.91
C LEU A 1 2.79 -6.24 1.35
N CYS A 2 3.30 -5.85 2.51
CA CYS A 2 4.49 -6.44 3.14
C CYS A 2 4.12 -7.67 3.98
N GLY A 3 5.12 -8.30 4.60
CA GLY A 3 4.91 -9.43 5.49
C GLY A 3 4.00 -9.09 6.67
N SER A 4 3.22 -10.06 7.10
CA SER A 4 2.23 -9.95 8.16
C SER A 4 2.45 -11.00 9.25
N GLU A 5 1.64 -11.01 10.29
CA GLU A 5 1.82 -11.94 11.41
C GLU A 5 1.70 -13.39 10.97
N LYS A 6 0.65 -13.71 10.23
CA LYS A 6 0.36 -15.07 9.74
C LYS A 6 1.21 -15.43 8.51
N TYR A 7 1.52 -14.45 7.68
CA TYR A 7 2.31 -14.61 6.46
C TYR A 7 3.60 -13.79 6.52
N PRO A 8 4.60 -14.20 7.30
CA PRO A 8 5.84 -13.44 7.55
C PRO A 8 6.83 -13.53 6.38
N VAL A 9 6.33 -13.43 5.16
CA VAL A 9 7.13 -13.43 3.94
C VAL A 9 7.33 -11.99 3.46
N ARG A 10 8.49 -11.71 2.89
CA ARG A 10 8.87 -10.36 2.49
C ARG A 10 7.89 -9.72 1.51
N ASP A 11 7.35 -10.50 0.58
CA ASP A 11 6.53 -10.01 -0.51
C ASP A 11 5.41 -11.00 -0.85
N PRO A 12 4.34 -11.03 -0.05
CA PRO A 12 3.20 -11.89 -0.31
C PRO A 12 2.49 -11.55 -1.62
N PHE A 13 2.46 -10.27 -2.01
CA PHE A 13 1.78 -9.82 -3.23
C PHE A 13 2.38 -10.45 -4.49
N PHE A 14 3.71 -10.33 -4.69
CA PHE A 14 4.36 -10.94 -5.85
C PHE A 14 4.39 -12.47 -5.80
N MET A 15 4.38 -13.06 -4.60
CA MET A 15 4.23 -14.51 -4.47
C MET A 15 2.85 -14.96 -4.97
N MET A 16 1.78 -14.23 -4.62
CA MET A 16 0.42 -14.55 -5.04
C MET A 16 0.20 -14.34 -6.55
N THR A 17 0.86 -13.41 -7.21
CA THR A 17 0.77 -13.26 -8.68
C THR A 17 1.20 -14.50 -9.44
N ARG A 18 2.06 -15.34 -8.85
CA ARG A 18 2.57 -16.57 -9.44
C ARG A 18 1.86 -17.85 -8.97
N ARG A 19 1.12 -17.79 -7.86
CA ARG A 19 0.60 -18.97 -7.15
C ARG A 19 -0.91 -18.95 -6.91
N SER A 20 -1.57 -17.86 -7.27
CA SER A 20 -3.01 -17.69 -7.17
C SER A 20 -3.66 -17.78 -8.54
N LEU A 21 -4.94 -18.12 -8.57
CA LEU A 21 -5.80 -18.10 -9.75
C LEU A 21 -6.52 -16.74 -9.89
N ASN A 22 -6.01 -15.71 -9.24
CA ASN A 22 -6.61 -14.38 -9.24
C ASN A 22 -6.76 -13.83 -10.67
N THR A 23 -7.83 -13.10 -10.88
CA THR A 23 -8.06 -12.33 -12.12
C THR A 23 -7.69 -10.86 -11.94
N PHE A 24 -7.56 -10.41 -10.68
CA PHE A 24 -7.12 -9.07 -10.33
C PHE A 24 -6.56 -9.04 -8.91
N MET A 25 -5.48 -8.32 -8.71
CA MET A 25 -4.91 -7.98 -7.40
C MET A 25 -4.28 -6.59 -7.49
N ASN A 26 -4.57 -5.72 -6.53
CA ASN A 26 -3.94 -4.40 -6.46
C ASN A 26 -4.03 -3.79 -5.05
N ALA A 27 -3.36 -2.66 -4.88
CA ALA A 27 -3.58 -1.68 -3.82
C ALA A 27 -3.71 -0.30 -4.49
N MET A 28 -4.69 0.47 -4.09
CA MET A 28 -5.00 1.78 -4.68
C MET A 28 -5.15 2.81 -3.59
N THR A 29 -4.53 3.97 -3.76
CA THR A 29 -4.67 5.11 -2.85
C THR A 29 -5.20 6.32 -3.60
N SER A 30 -6.20 6.97 -3.03
CA SER A 30 -6.77 8.24 -3.47
C SER A 30 -6.67 9.28 -2.35
N SER A 31 -7.28 10.44 -2.53
CA SER A 31 -7.14 11.56 -1.60
C SER A 31 -7.73 11.29 -0.22
N ASP A 32 -8.76 10.46 -0.11
CA ASP A 32 -9.53 10.20 1.11
C ASP A 32 -9.80 8.71 1.38
N TRP A 33 -9.24 7.80 0.58
CA TRP A 33 -9.36 6.36 0.80
C TRP A 33 -8.14 5.60 0.27
N THR A 34 -7.93 4.43 0.84
CA THR A 34 -7.04 3.39 0.30
C THR A 34 -7.83 2.09 0.20
N ALA A 35 -7.75 1.41 -0.92
CA ALA A 35 -8.43 0.15 -1.16
C ALA A 35 -7.45 -0.97 -1.53
N TYR A 36 -7.77 -2.17 -1.10
CA TYR A 36 -7.02 -3.40 -1.38
C TYR A 36 -7.91 -4.40 -2.11
N PRO A 37 -8.18 -4.17 -3.41
CA PRO A 37 -9.06 -5.03 -4.18
C PRO A 37 -8.34 -6.29 -4.68
N PHE A 38 -9.08 -7.39 -4.70
CA PHE A 38 -8.70 -8.61 -5.40
C PHE A 38 -9.93 -9.29 -5.99
N ALA A 39 -9.73 -10.13 -6.98
CA ALA A 39 -10.78 -10.94 -7.59
C ALA A 39 -10.27 -12.31 -7.99
N SER A 40 -11.09 -13.34 -7.78
CA SER A 40 -10.86 -14.69 -8.27
C SER A 40 -12.20 -15.34 -8.65
N GLN A 41 -12.18 -16.17 -9.67
CA GLN A 41 -13.33 -17.01 -10.08
C GLN A 41 -13.31 -18.39 -9.42
N ASN A 42 -12.32 -18.66 -8.58
CA ASN A 42 -12.18 -19.91 -7.86
C ASN A 42 -12.40 -19.66 -6.37
N ASP A 43 -13.38 -20.31 -5.76
CA ASP A 43 -13.79 -20.10 -4.38
C ASP A 43 -12.66 -20.34 -3.38
N LYS A 44 -11.88 -21.40 -3.58
CA LYS A 44 -10.76 -21.69 -2.69
C LYS A 44 -9.66 -20.63 -2.79
N ASP A 45 -9.37 -20.16 -4.00
CA ASP A 45 -8.40 -19.10 -4.23
C ASP A 45 -8.89 -17.77 -3.68
N PHE A 46 -10.19 -17.45 -3.86
CA PHE A 46 -10.80 -16.27 -3.28
C PHE A 46 -10.65 -16.25 -1.75
N ASN A 47 -10.96 -17.36 -1.07
CA ASN A 47 -10.82 -17.45 0.38
C ASN A 47 -9.35 -17.36 0.84
N ASN A 48 -8.42 -17.93 0.08
CA ASN A 48 -6.98 -17.77 0.36
C ASN A 48 -6.53 -16.32 0.19
N LEU A 49 -7.00 -15.63 -0.86
CA LEU A 49 -6.71 -14.21 -1.07
C LEU A 49 -7.29 -13.35 0.06
N LEU A 50 -8.54 -13.62 0.45
CA LEU A 50 -9.19 -12.93 1.56
C LEU A 50 -8.36 -13.05 2.85
N ASP A 51 -7.94 -14.26 3.20
CA ASP A 51 -7.12 -14.53 4.38
C ASP A 51 -5.78 -13.76 4.33
N VAL A 52 -5.08 -13.81 3.21
CA VAL A 52 -3.81 -13.07 3.03
C VAL A 52 -4.01 -11.56 3.08
N TYR A 53 -5.06 -11.04 2.44
CA TYR A 53 -5.31 -9.59 2.40
C TYR A 53 -5.73 -9.03 3.77
N LEU A 54 -6.60 -9.74 4.50
CA LEU A 54 -7.00 -9.33 5.86
C LEU A 54 -5.79 -9.28 6.80
N ASP A 55 -4.96 -10.31 6.78
CA ASP A 55 -3.76 -10.36 7.62
C ASP A 55 -2.74 -9.28 7.21
N ALA A 56 -2.52 -9.09 5.92
CA ALA A 56 -1.58 -8.07 5.42
C ALA A 56 -2.06 -6.64 5.71
N VAL A 57 -3.37 -6.37 5.73
CA VAL A 57 -3.91 -5.04 5.98
C VAL A 57 -3.94 -4.71 7.48
N PHE A 58 -4.42 -5.63 8.32
CA PHE A 58 -4.67 -5.34 9.74
C PHE A 58 -3.56 -5.82 10.69
N PHE A 59 -2.72 -6.75 10.25
CA PHE A 59 -1.64 -7.33 11.05
C PHE A 59 -0.29 -7.28 10.33
N SER A 60 -0.07 -6.18 9.60
CA SER A 60 1.19 -5.94 8.91
C SER A 60 2.35 -5.79 9.90
N ARG A 61 3.48 -6.41 9.60
CA ARG A 61 4.70 -6.28 10.40
C ARG A 61 5.41 -4.95 10.20
N LEU A 62 5.26 -4.35 9.04
CA LEU A 62 5.90 -3.07 8.66
C LEU A 62 7.36 -3.01 9.12
N HIS A 63 8.17 -3.97 8.68
CA HIS A 63 9.58 -4.01 9.07
C HIS A 63 10.33 -2.78 8.53
N GLU A 64 11.30 -2.27 9.29
CA GLU A 64 12.09 -1.10 8.90
C GLU A 64 12.75 -1.23 7.52
N LEU A 65 13.21 -2.44 7.17
CA LEU A 65 13.78 -2.71 5.85
C LEU A 65 12.74 -2.64 4.71
N ASP A 66 11.46 -2.92 5.00
CA ASP A 66 10.38 -2.73 4.02
C ASP A 66 10.15 -1.23 3.78
N PHE A 67 10.18 -0.41 4.84
CA PHE A 67 10.13 1.04 4.69
C PHE A 67 11.30 1.57 3.86
N ALA A 68 12.52 1.11 4.12
CA ALA A 68 13.69 1.52 3.36
C ALA A 68 13.62 1.08 1.88
N GLN A 69 13.03 -0.09 1.59
CA GLN A 69 12.87 -0.58 0.23
C GLN A 69 11.75 0.13 -0.51
N GLU A 70 10.56 0.20 0.11
CA GLU A 70 9.34 0.70 -0.54
C GLU A 70 9.25 2.23 -0.48
N GLY A 71 9.58 2.84 0.65
CA GLY A 71 9.53 4.29 0.85
C GLY A 71 10.72 5.00 0.22
N HIS A 72 11.77 5.18 1.02
CA HIS A 72 13.02 5.78 0.58
C HIS A 72 14.21 5.33 1.42
N ARG A 73 15.39 5.43 0.86
CA ARG A 73 16.70 5.25 1.50
C ARG A 73 17.77 6.03 0.75
N ILE A 74 18.91 6.24 1.39
CA ILE A 74 20.11 6.77 0.74
C ILE A 74 21.01 5.61 0.37
N GLU A 75 21.52 5.61 -0.85
CA GLU A 75 22.35 4.54 -1.41
C GLU A 75 23.35 5.13 -2.41
N PHE A 76 24.47 4.46 -2.62
CA PHE A 76 25.39 4.79 -3.70
C PHE A 76 24.72 4.65 -5.06
N SER A 77 24.95 5.61 -5.97
CA SER A 77 24.38 5.58 -7.33
C SER A 77 24.79 4.32 -8.09
N GLU A 78 26.04 3.85 -7.86
CA GLU A 78 26.56 2.60 -8.39
C GLU A 78 26.72 1.59 -7.26
N GLU A 79 26.05 0.45 -7.38
CA GLU A 79 26.09 -0.61 -6.38
C GLU A 79 27.54 -1.11 -6.17
N GLY A 80 27.98 -1.14 -4.91
CA GLY A 80 29.32 -1.60 -4.52
C GLY A 80 30.45 -0.61 -4.81
N ASN A 81 30.17 0.58 -5.33
CA ASN A 81 31.17 1.64 -5.55
C ASN A 81 31.02 2.77 -4.51
N PRO A 82 31.82 2.77 -3.43
CA PRO A 82 31.74 3.79 -2.38
C PRO A 82 32.22 5.19 -2.83
N ASP A 83 32.86 5.30 -3.99
CA ASP A 83 33.30 6.57 -4.56
C ASP A 83 32.22 7.22 -5.45
N SER A 84 31.12 6.51 -5.73
CA SER A 84 30.00 7.06 -6.48
C SER A 84 29.14 7.98 -5.60
N PRO A 85 28.43 8.96 -6.20
CA PRO A 85 27.54 9.86 -5.46
C PRO A 85 26.45 9.10 -4.70
N LEU A 86 26.02 9.68 -3.58
CA LEU A 86 24.84 9.21 -2.85
C LEU A 86 23.57 9.76 -3.52
N GLU A 87 22.54 8.93 -3.59
CA GLU A 87 21.22 9.30 -4.10
C GLU A 87 20.09 8.66 -3.29
N TYR A 88 18.91 9.27 -3.36
CA TYR A 88 17.69 8.66 -2.82
C TYR A 88 17.17 7.59 -3.77
N LYS A 89 16.86 6.42 -3.21
CA LYS A 89 16.20 5.29 -3.88
C LYS A 89 15.03 4.82 -3.03
N GLY A 90 14.03 4.26 -3.66
CA GLY A 90 12.83 3.68 -3.05
C GLY A 90 11.77 3.46 -4.11
N VAL A 91 10.90 2.48 -3.94
CA VAL A 91 9.88 2.15 -4.94
C VAL A 91 8.91 3.34 -5.09
N VAL A 92 8.27 3.76 -3.99
CA VAL A 92 7.32 4.88 -3.99
C VAL A 92 8.01 6.19 -4.37
N PHE A 93 9.19 6.46 -3.82
CA PHE A 93 9.96 7.66 -4.18
C PHE A 93 10.23 7.74 -5.68
N ASN A 94 10.72 6.67 -6.30
CA ASN A 94 11.03 6.64 -7.72
C ASN A 94 9.77 6.71 -8.59
N GLU A 95 8.69 6.05 -8.20
CA GLU A 95 7.41 6.11 -8.89
C GLU A 95 6.85 7.54 -8.89
N MET A 96 6.82 8.19 -7.74
CA MET A 96 6.31 9.57 -7.63
C MET A 96 7.22 10.59 -8.30
N LYS A 97 8.53 10.41 -8.24
CA LYS A 97 9.49 11.22 -9.00
C LYS A 97 9.24 11.12 -10.51
N GLY A 98 8.96 9.88 -10.99
CA GLY A 98 8.59 9.64 -12.38
C GLY A 98 7.24 10.28 -12.75
N ALA A 99 6.20 10.04 -11.94
CA ALA A 99 4.86 10.59 -12.18
C ALA A 99 4.86 12.13 -12.21
N MET A 100 5.56 12.77 -11.27
CA MET A 100 5.64 14.23 -11.16
C MET A 100 6.65 14.88 -12.12
N SER A 101 7.34 14.11 -12.95
CA SER A 101 8.13 14.66 -14.07
C SER A 101 7.24 15.12 -15.23
N SER A 102 5.97 14.70 -15.28
CA SER A 102 5.00 15.13 -16.28
C SER A 102 4.45 16.53 -15.98
N ALA A 103 4.52 17.44 -16.95
CA ALA A 103 3.94 18.78 -16.85
C ALA A 103 2.42 18.74 -16.58
N VAL A 104 1.71 17.75 -17.12
CA VAL A 104 0.26 17.55 -16.88
C VAL A 104 0.01 17.17 -15.42
N SER A 105 0.81 16.26 -14.86
CA SER A 105 0.70 15.88 -13.46
C SER A 105 0.97 17.05 -12.51
N GLN A 106 1.99 17.87 -12.82
CA GLN A 106 2.29 19.09 -12.06
C GLN A 106 1.15 20.10 -12.14
N LEU A 107 0.56 20.29 -13.33
CA LEU A 107 -0.58 21.19 -13.53
C LEU A 107 -1.79 20.74 -12.69
N TRP A 108 -2.13 19.46 -12.73
CA TRP A 108 -3.25 18.91 -11.95
C TRP A 108 -3.02 19.05 -10.45
N GLN A 109 -1.81 18.75 -9.97
CA GLN A 109 -1.46 18.96 -8.57
C GLN A 109 -1.55 20.43 -8.15
N GLY A 110 -1.04 21.34 -8.99
CA GLY A 110 -1.17 22.78 -8.77
C GLY A 110 -2.63 23.22 -8.71
N ILE A 111 -3.47 22.80 -9.65
CA ILE A 111 -4.91 23.10 -9.66
C ILE A 111 -5.56 22.59 -8.37
N SER A 112 -5.31 21.34 -7.98
CA SER A 112 -5.89 20.74 -6.77
C SER A 112 -5.49 21.50 -5.52
N SER A 113 -4.25 21.90 -5.37
CA SER A 113 -3.78 22.64 -4.21
C SER A 113 -4.42 24.03 -4.08
N TYR A 114 -4.72 24.71 -5.18
CA TYR A 114 -5.43 26.00 -5.17
C TYR A 114 -6.93 25.87 -4.96
N LEU A 115 -7.57 24.83 -5.53
CA LEU A 115 -9.01 24.63 -5.41
C LEU A 115 -9.40 24.07 -4.04
N PHE A 116 -8.53 23.28 -3.42
CA PHE A 116 -8.83 22.58 -2.17
C PHE A 116 -7.80 22.89 -1.06
N PRO A 117 -7.65 24.16 -0.66
CA PRO A 117 -6.55 24.57 0.23
C PRO A 117 -6.62 24.00 1.65
N THR A 118 -7.78 23.49 2.09
CA THR A 118 -8.03 23.05 3.48
C THR A 118 -8.51 21.63 3.63
N THR A 119 -8.48 20.84 2.55
CA THR A 119 -8.93 19.44 2.57
C THR A 119 -7.84 18.49 2.10
N THR A 120 -8.06 17.19 2.25
CA THR A 120 -7.12 16.14 1.78
C THR A 120 -6.87 16.19 0.27
N TYR A 121 -7.78 16.76 -0.51
CA TYR A 121 -7.63 16.93 -1.96
C TYR A 121 -6.54 17.93 -2.35
N HIS A 122 -6.03 18.72 -1.39
CA HIS A 122 -4.88 19.57 -1.54
C HIS A 122 -3.60 18.79 -1.88
N TYR A 123 -3.46 17.62 -1.27
CA TYR A 123 -2.22 16.82 -1.32
C TYR A 123 -2.24 15.80 -2.44
N ASN A 124 -1.05 15.43 -2.92
CA ASN A 124 -0.89 14.30 -3.81
C ASN A 124 -0.99 13.00 -3.00
N SER A 125 -1.97 12.15 -3.30
CA SER A 125 -2.22 10.91 -2.57
C SER A 125 -1.09 9.88 -2.68
N GLY A 126 -0.26 9.95 -3.73
CA GLY A 126 0.95 9.14 -3.88
C GLY A 126 2.17 9.71 -3.14
N GLY A 127 2.07 10.94 -2.65
CA GLY A 127 3.13 11.69 -1.99
C GLY A 127 3.87 12.64 -2.93
N ASP A 128 4.36 13.74 -2.37
CA ASP A 128 5.27 14.64 -3.08
C ASP A 128 6.69 14.06 -3.01
N PRO A 129 7.37 13.82 -4.13
CA PRO A 129 8.73 13.29 -4.11
C PRO A 129 9.74 14.18 -3.35
N ALA A 130 9.48 15.47 -3.22
CA ALA A 130 10.31 16.37 -2.41
C ALA A 130 10.12 16.18 -0.90
N GLU A 131 8.94 15.71 -0.47
CA GLU A 131 8.58 15.51 0.94
C GLU A 131 8.69 14.04 1.39
N ILE A 132 8.62 13.08 0.46
CA ILE A 132 8.74 11.64 0.78
C ILE A 132 10.03 11.35 1.53
N THR A 133 11.13 12.01 1.18
CA THR A 133 12.45 11.80 1.79
C THR A 133 12.57 12.32 3.22
N ASP A 134 11.62 13.12 3.69
CA ASP A 134 11.55 13.66 5.06
C ASP A 134 10.74 12.75 6.00
N LEU A 135 10.04 11.74 5.45
CA LEU A 135 9.24 10.82 6.24
C LEU A 135 10.13 9.83 7.01
N SER A 136 9.80 9.61 8.28
CA SER A 136 10.48 8.62 9.10
C SER A 136 9.69 7.31 9.21
N TYR A 137 10.40 6.25 9.58
CA TYR A 137 9.78 4.95 9.86
C TYR A 137 8.76 5.03 11.01
N GLU A 138 9.04 5.82 12.05
CA GLU A 138 8.13 6.04 13.18
C GLU A 138 6.83 6.72 12.74
N GLN A 139 6.90 7.66 11.79
CA GLN A 139 5.70 8.28 11.23
C GLN A 139 4.85 7.27 10.49
N LEU A 140 5.44 6.36 9.69
CA LEU A 140 4.72 5.26 9.04
C LEU A 140 4.03 4.37 10.07
N LEU A 141 4.74 3.94 11.12
CA LEU A 141 4.18 3.09 12.17
C LEU A 141 3.03 3.77 12.91
N ASN A 142 3.18 5.05 13.23
CA ASN A 142 2.14 5.82 13.92
C ASN A 142 0.90 6.00 13.04
N PHE A 143 1.10 6.28 11.75
CA PHE A 143 0.00 6.39 10.79
C PHE A 143 -0.77 5.06 10.68
N TYR A 144 -0.06 3.96 10.53
CA TYR A 144 -0.67 2.63 10.48
C TYR A 144 -1.49 2.32 11.74
N LYS A 145 -0.91 2.49 12.93
CA LYS A 145 -1.60 2.26 14.20
C LYS A 145 -2.84 3.14 14.41
N THR A 146 -2.83 4.34 13.83
CA THR A 146 -3.94 5.29 13.98
C THR A 146 -5.08 5.01 13.00
N HIS A 147 -4.78 4.58 11.78
CA HIS A 147 -5.76 4.53 10.71
C HIS A 147 -6.14 3.11 10.26
N TYR A 148 -5.27 2.14 10.43
CA TYR A 148 -5.49 0.75 9.99
C TYR A 148 -6.14 -0.08 11.08
N HIS A 149 -7.42 0.16 11.29
CA HIS A 149 -8.25 -0.58 12.24
C HIS A 149 -9.58 -0.95 11.58
N PRO A 150 -10.15 -2.16 11.85
CA PRO A 150 -11.41 -2.57 11.21
C PRO A 150 -12.57 -1.60 11.40
N SER A 151 -12.62 -0.86 12.51
CA SER A 151 -13.65 0.19 12.72
C SER A 151 -13.55 1.38 11.78
N ASN A 152 -12.41 1.54 11.08
CA ASN A 152 -12.17 2.56 10.06
C ASN A 152 -12.12 1.94 8.65
N ALA A 153 -12.74 0.77 8.45
CA ALA A 153 -12.74 0.05 7.20
C ALA A 153 -14.16 -0.22 6.70
N ILE A 154 -14.29 -0.31 5.38
CA ILE A 154 -15.50 -0.76 4.70
C ILE A 154 -15.14 -2.01 3.90
N PHE A 155 -15.81 -3.11 4.18
CA PHE A 155 -15.68 -4.35 3.43
C PHE A 155 -16.77 -4.41 2.37
N MET A 156 -16.37 -4.64 1.13
CA MET A 156 -17.29 -4.77 0.01
C MET A 156 -16.99 -6.04 -0.77
N THR A 157 -18.01 -6.85 -1.01
CA THR A 157 -17.92 -8.05 -1.84
C THR A 157 -18.92 -7.99 -2.98
N PHE A 158 -18.56 -8.62 -4.08
CA PHE A 158 -19.41 -8.79 -5.25
C PHE A 158 -19.19 -10.19 -5.83
N GLY A 159 -20.28 -10.92 -6.06
CA GLY A 159 -20.24 -12.27 -6.63
C GLY A 159 -21.26 -13.21 -5.99
N ASP A 160 -21.19 -14.49 -6.38
CA ASP A 160 -22.01 -15.58 -5.83
C ASP A 160 -21.35 -16.13 -4.56
N LEU A 161 -21.41 -15.34 -3.49
CA LEU A 161 -20.84 -15.68 -2.17
C LEU A 161 -21.93 -15.77 -1.13
N ASP A 162 -21.80 -16.75 -0.20
CA ASP A 162 -22.64 -16.75 0.98
C ASP A 162 -22.21 -15.61 1.93
N VAL A 163 -23.14 -14.68 2.14
CA VAL A 163 -22.90 -13.48 2.95
C VAL A 163 -22.61 -13.85 4.41
N THR A 164 -23.22 -14.92 4.91
CA THR A 164 -23.02 -15.38 6.29
C THR A 164 -21.62 -15.92 6.50
N ASP A 165 -21.13 -16.73 5.56
CA ASP A 165 -19.76 -17.27 5.62
C ASP A 165 -18.73 -16.15 5.50
N PHE A 166 -18.99 -15.17 4.65
CA PHE A 166 -18.11 -14.00 4.53
C PHE A 166 -18.08 -13.17 5.83
N HIS A 167 -19.24 -12.90 6.44
CA HIS A 167 -19.30 -12.19 7.72
C HIS A 167 -18.59 -12.95 8.84
N ASN A 168 -18.77 -14.28 8.93
CA ASN A 168 -18.07 -15.11 9.91
C ASN A 168 -16.56 -15.04 9.72
N THR A 169 -16.09 -15.07 8.48
CA THR A 169 -14.65 -14.94 8.18
C THR A 169 -14.09 -13.60 8.62
N LEU A 170 -14.80 -12.49 8.34
CA LEU A 170 -14.39 -11.16 8.80
C LEU A 170 -14.38 -11.05 10.33
N GLU A 171 -15.42 -11.58 11.00
CA GLU A 171 -15.51 -11.59 12.45
C GLU A 171 -14.31 -12.33 13.07
N GLU A 172 -13.97 -13.49 12.53
CA GLU A 172 -12.90 -14.34 13.08
C GLU A 172 -11.49 -13.83 12.79
N GLN A 173 -11.28 -13.20 11.64
CA GLN A 173 -9.95 -12.87 11.16
C GLN A 173 -9.56 -11.40 11.33
N ALA A 174 -10.53 -10.50 11.45
CA ALA A 174 -10.26 -9.07 11.50
C ALA A 174 -10.89 -8.36 12.71
N LEU A 175 -11.99 -8.86 13.29
CA LEU A 175 -12.76 -8.15 14.31
C LEU A 175 -12.54 -8.69 15.74
N LYS A 176 -12.07 -9.91 15.92
CA LYS A 176 -11.69 -10.52 17.20
C LYS A 176 -10.20 -10.35 17.47
#